data_aac2126e1d0b66f29fbf759db3d271b6
#
_entry.id   aac2126e1d0b66f29fbf759db3d271b6
#
_cell.length_a   1.000
_cell.length_b   1.000
_cell.length_c   1.000
_cell.angle_alpha   90.00
_cell.angle_beta   90.00
_cell.angle_gamma   90.00
#
_symmetry.space_group_name_H-M   'P 1'
#
loop_
_entity.id
_entity.type
_entity.pdbx_description
1 polymer ?
#
loop_
_entity_poly.entity_id
_entity_poly.type
_entity_poly.pdbx_seq_one_letter_code
_entity_poly.pdbx_strand_id
1 'polypeptide(L)'
;RYVVVTGVQTCALPIYYLFMATKKGLVKKTPLEEYENVRKTGLAAIALRDDDELIEVKTTDNEKEIILVTKFGQCIRFKENDVRTTGRVSMGVRGINLLDGDEVVGMQICTQGDYLLVVSENGMGKRTPMAEFTVQLRGGKGVKCYKITEKTGNLIGSKAVNEDNEIMMITTEGIIIRTPCSGISVMGRITSGVKLMDVDGEIKVASIAKVRDKEASEETPVSEKENETASEKTQE
;
A
#
# COMPACT_ATOMS: atom_id res chain seq x y z
N ARG A 1 -24.70 -40.93 33.79
CA ARG A 1 -24.33 -40.62 32.39
C ARG A 1 -24.00 -39.13 32.35
N TYR A 2 -22.74 -38.82 32.28
CA TYR A 2 -22.25 -37.45 32.07
C TYR A 2 -22.19 -37.20 30.56
N VAL A 3 -22.92 -36.20 30.08
CA VAL A 3 -22.80 -35.70 28.71
C VAL A 3 -21.62 -34.71 28.70
N VAL A 4 -20.51 -35.13 28.12
CA VAL A 4 -19.37 -34.23 27.84
C VAL A 4 -19.73 -33.43 26.59
N VAL A 5 -20.03 -32.15 26.74
CA VAL A 5 -20.14 -31.23 25.61
C VAL A 5 -18.70 -30.80 25.22
N THR A 6 -18.11 -31.59 24.34
CA THR A 6 -16.89 -31.20 23.65
C THR A 6 -17.27 -30.41 22.41
N GLY A 7 -17.09 -29.13 22.42
CA GLY A 7 -17.37 -28.30 21.24
C GLY A 7 -17.39 -26.82 21.55
N VAL A 8 -16.38 -26.31 22.26
CA VAL A 8 -16.05 -24.87 22.14
C VAL A 8 -15.29 -24.71 20.84
N GLN A 9 -16.03 -24.49 19.77
CA GLN A 9 -15.47 -23.91 18.56
C GLN A 9 -15.09 -22.48 18.92
N THR A 10 -13.85 -22.29 19.35
CA THR A 10 -13.25 -20.95 19.40
C THR A 10 -13.17 -20.50 17.96
N CYS A 11 -14.15 -19.72 17.53
CA CYS A 11 -14.08 -18.94 16.31
C CYS A 11 -12.94 -17.93 16.56
N ALA A 12 -11.72 -18.30 16.21
CA ALA A 12 -10.60 -17.37 16.23
C ALA A 12 -10.94 -16.29 15.21
N LEU A 13 -11.24 -15.08 15.68
CA LEU A 13 -11.38 -13.93 14.82
C LEU A 13 -10.07 -13.78 14.04
N PRO A 14 -10.14 -13.46 12.73
CA PRO A 14 -8.94 -13.27 11.95
C PRO A 14 -8.09 -12.15 12.59
N ILE A 15 -6.85 -12.46 12.90
CA ILE A 15 -5.90 -11.48 13.44
C ILE A 15 -5.42 -10.62 12.27
N TYR A 16 -5.73 -9.33 12.30
CA TYR A 16 -5.26 -8.36 11.32
C TYR A 16 -4.01 -7.64 11.82
N TYR A 17 -3.18 -7.25 10.87
CA TYR A 17 -1.95 -6.52 11.12
C TYR A 17 -1.92 -5.22 10.32
N LEU A 18 -1.26 -4.20 10.84
CA LEU A 18 -0.79 -3.06 10.05
C LEU A 18 0.61 -3.39 9.54
N PHE A 19 0.72 -3.51 8.23
CA PHE A 19 1.99 -3.65 7.54
C PHE A 19 2.42 -2.29 7.02
N MET A 20 3.61 -1.86 7.40
CA MET A 20 4.15 -0.53 7.15
C MET A 20 5.45 -0.64 6.37
N ALA A 21 5.69 0.30 5.46
CA ALA A 21 6.96 0.43 4.74
C ALA A 21 7.49 1.85 4.82
N THR A 22 8.82 1.98 4.98
CA THR A 22 9.50 3.26 5.02
C THR A 22 10.28 3.52 3.74
N LYS A 23 10.59 4.77 3.49
CA LYS A 23 11.36 5.26 2.34
C LYS A 23 12.76 4.63 2.26
N LYS A 24 13.38 4.38 3.41
CA LYS A 24 14.70 3.72 3.52
C LYS A 24 14.64 2.18 3.50
N GLY A 25 13.48 1.61 3.13
CA GLY A 25 13.33 0.18 2.89
C GLY A 25 13.18 -0.69 4.13
N LEU A 26 12.81 -0.10 5.26
CA LEU A 26 12.37 -0.84 6.43
C LEU A 26 10.92 -1.24 6.28
N VAL A 27 10.56 -2.40 6.83
CA VAL A 27 9.19 -2.88 6.91
C VAL A 27 8.86 -3.32 8.33
N LYS A 28 7.61 -3.16 8.72
CA LYS A 28 7.14 -3.47 10.06
C LYS A 28 5.75 -4.10 9.98
N LYS A 29 5.51 -5.08 10.82
CA LYS A 29 4.21 -5.70 11.02
C LYS A 29 3.82 -5.63 12.50
N THR A 30 2.65 -5.05 12.79
CA THR A 30 2.14 -4.87 14.15
C THR A 30 0.68 -5.32 14.19
N PRO A 31 0.25 -6.11 15.21
CA PRO A 31 -1.14 -6.49 15.35
C PRO A 31 -2.04 -5.27 15.46
N LEU A 32 -3.23 -5.32 14.87
CA LEU A 32 -4.18 -4.22 14.92
C LEU A 32 -4.66 -3.93 16.35
N GLU A 33 -4.72 -4.96 17.20
CA GLU A 33 -5.06 -4.87 18.64
C GLU A 33 -4.17 -3.88 19.41
N GLU A 34 -2.91 -3.70 19.00
CA GLU A 34 -1.98 -2.72 19.60
C GLU A 34 -2.49 -1.27 19.45
N TYR A 35 -3.48 -1.04 18.57
CA TYR A 35 -4.02 0.28 18.26
C TYR A 35 -5.45 0.50 18.76
N GLU A 36 -6.05 -0.44 19.48
CA GLU A 36 -7.45 -0.34 19.96
C GLU A 36 -7.66 0.81 20.94
N ASN A 37 -6.68 1.07 21.81
CA ASN A 37 -6.79 2.07 22.85
C ASN A 37 -6.18 3.43 22.39
N VAL A 38 -6.83 4.07 21.43
CA VAL A 38 -6.38 5.38 20.91
C VAL A 38 -6.71 6.49 21.91
N ARG A 39 -5.69 7.26 22.31
CA ARG A 39 -5.85 8.48 23.12
C ARG A 39 -6.18 9.66 22.21
N LYS A 40 -6.78 10.73 22.77
CA LYS A 40 -7.05 11.97 22.03
C LYS A 40 -5.79 12.57 21.36
N THR A 41 -4.63 12.35 21.93
CA THR A 41 -3.31 12.78 21.41
C THR A 41 -2.75 11.87 20.32
N GLY A 42 -3.46 10.79 19.96
CA GLY A 42 -2.98 9.76 19.04
C GLY A 42 -2.01 8.78 19.69
N LEU A 43 -1.53 7.83 18.88
CA LEU A 43 -0.57 6.81 19.27
C LEU A 43 0.60 6.78 18.27
N ALA A 44 1.83 6.70 18.77
CA ALA A 44 2.98 6.44 17.92
C ALA A 44 2.87 5.03 17.31
N ALA A 45 2.87 4.93 15.99
CA ALA A 45 2.71 3.68 15.25
C ALA A 45 4.04 3.03 14.87
N ILE A 46 5.08 3.82 14.73
CA ILE A 46 6.42 3.39 14.30
C ILE A 46 7.46 4.37 14.85
N ALA A 47 8.63 3.88 15.19
CA ALA A 47 9.80 4.73 15.41
C ALA A 47 10.54 4.90 14.08
N LEU A 48 10.65 6.11 13.59
CA LEU A 48 11.41 6.46 12.39
C LEU A 48 12.80 6.98 12.78
N ARG A 49 13.76 6.84 11.87
CA ARG A 49 15.03 7.58 11.93
C ARG A 49 14.79 8.99 11.45
N ASP A 50 15.70 9.91 11.80
CA ASP A 50 15.57 11.34 11.45
C ASP A 50 15.51 11.58 9.93
N ASP A 51 16.12 10.69 9.14
CA ASP A 51 16.19 10.76 7.67
C ASP A 51 15.25 9.80 6.95
N ASP A 52 14.28 9.16 7.67
CA ASP A 52 13.36 8.18 7.11
C ASP A 52 11.90 8.64 7.20
N GLU A 53 11.07 8.21 6.27
CA GLU A 53 9.66 8.57 6.15
C GLU A 53 8.81 7.31 6.00
N LEU A 54 7.62 7.30 6.62
CA LEU A 54 6.61 6.28 6.39
C LEU A 54 5.92 6.55 5.05
N ILE A 55 6.03 5.63 4.10
CA ILE A 55 5.49 5.83 2.75
C ILE A 55 4.14 5.17 2.52
N GLU A 56 3.89 4.03 3.14
CA GLU A 56 2.63 3.30 2.94
C GLU A 56 2.30 2.41 4.13
N VAL A 57 0.99 2.28 4.43
CA VAL A 57 0.43 1.40 5.46
C VAL A 57 -0.71 0.60 4.84
N LYS A 58 -0.74 -0.71 5.07
CA LYS A 58 -1.81 -1.59 4.61
C LYS A 58 -2.23 -2.56 5.71
N THR A 59 -3.50 -2.92 5.71
CA THR A 59 -4.02 -3.99 6.56
C THR A 59 -3.76 -5.34 5.90
N THR A 60 -3.26 -6.29 6.67
CA THR A 60 -2.91 -7.65 6.22
C THR A 60 -3.40 -8.69 7.21
N ASP A 61 -3.38 -9.97 6.82
CA ASP A 61 -3.87 -11.12 7.60
C ASP A 61 -2.79 -12.18 7.85
N ASN A 62 -1.52 -11.81 7.69
CA ASN A 62 -0.36 -12.69 7.83
C ASN A 62 -0.16 -13.74 6.71
N GLU A 63 -0.99 -13.74 5.68
CA GLU A 63 -0.91 -14.67 4.55
C GLU A 63 -0.56 -13.99 3.22
N LYS A 64 -0.36 -12.68 3.24
CA LYS A 64 -0.14 -11.90 2.04
C LYS A 64 1.31 -11.98 1.56
N GLU A 65 1.48 -11.70 0.29
CA GLU A 65 2.78 -11.42 -0.31
C GLU A 65 2.87 -9.91 -0.59
N ILE A 66 3.99 -9.36 -0.19
CA ILE A 66 4.28 -7.93 -0.28
C ILE A 66 5.32 -7.70 -1.38
N ILE A 67 5.09 -6.69 -2.20
CA ILE A 67 6.09 -6.21 -3.15
C ILE A 67 6.46 -4.76 -2.83
N LEU A 68 7.76 -4.51 -2.67
CA LEU A 68 8.33 -3.17 -2.56
C LEU A 68 8.92 -2.78 -3.91
N VAL A 69 8.73 -1.53 -4.30
CA VAL A 69 9.28 -0.95 -5.54
C VAL A 69 10.13 0.25 -5.19
N THR A 70 11.30 0.37 -5.83
CA THR A 70 12.23 1.46 -5.58
C THR A 70 12.27 2.48 -6.72
N LYS A 71 12.73 3.67 -6.40
CA LYS A 71 12.92 4.80 -7.30
C LYS A 71 13.80 4.45 -8.51
N PHE A 72 14.83 3.63 -8.32
CA PHE A 72 15.74 3.20 -9.38
C PHE A 72 15.31 1.94 -10.14
N GLY A 73 14.02 1.54 -9.97
CA GLY A 73 13.42 0.47 -10.74
C GLY A 73 13.78 -0.92 -10.28
N GLN A 74 14.17 -1.10 -9.01
CA GLN A 74 14.27 -2.40 -8.37
C GLN A 74 12.95 -2.75 -7.68
N CYS A 75 12.69 -4.03 -7.48
CA CYS A 75 11.59 -4.49 -6.65
C CYS A 75 11.93 -5.79 -5.95
N ILE A 76 11.29 -6.06 -4.83
CA ILE A 76 11.41 -7.32 -4.10
C ILE A 76 10.01 -7.79 -3.66
N ARG A 77 9.67 -9.03 -3.98
CA ARG A 77 8.45 -9.70 -3.54
C ARG A 77 8.82 -10.74 -2.49
N PHE A 78 8.17 -10.70 -1.33
CA PHE A 78 8.44 -11.62 -0.22
C PHE A 78 7.14 -11.93 0.53
N LYS A 79 7.15 -13.01 1.33
CA LYS A 79 6.02 -13.40 2.15
C LYS A 79 5.93 -12.50 3.38
N GLU A 80 4.73 -12.10 3.75
CA GLU A 80 4.48 -11.33 4.96
C GLU A 80 5.02 -12.04 6.21
N ASN A 81 4.95 -13.38 6.25
CA ASN A 81 5.44 -14.20 7.36
C ASN A 81 6.95 -14.11 7.58
N ASP A 82 7.73 -13.68 6.59
CA ASP A 82 9.17 -13.43 6.76
C ASP A 82 9.43 -12.20 7.66
N VAL A 83 8.41 -11.38 7.90
CA VAL A 83 8.49 -10.21 8.77
C VAL A 83 7.91 -10.56 10.13
N ARG A 84 8.78 -10.61 11.14
CA ARG A 84 8.34 -10.85 12.52
C ARG A 84 7.41 -9.75 13.01
N THR A 85 6.39 -10.13 13.75
CA THR A 85 5.50 -9.20 14.44
C THR A 85 6.26 -8.43 15.52
N THR A 86 6.03 -7.13 15.62
CA THR A 86 6.67 -6.23 16.59
C THR A 86 5.68 -5.22 17.15
N GLY A 87 5.90 -4.75 18.36
CA GLY A 87 5.07 -3.73 19.00
C GLY A 87 5.18 -2.35 18.33
N ARG A 88 4.29 -1.43 18.67
CA ARG A 88 4.12 -0.10 18.03
C ARG A 88 5.41 0.73 17.91
N VAL A 89 6.21 0.78 18.94
CA VAL A 89 7.37 1.69 19.07
C VAL A 89 8.67 1.08 18.49
N SER A 90 8.58 0.15 17.55
CA SER A 90 9.74 -0.43 16.87
C SER A 90 9.96 0.22 15.49
N MET A 91 11.21 0.24 15.02
CA MET A 91 11.56 0.73 13.67
C MET A 91 11.27 -0.29 12.56
N GLY A 92 11.07 -1.56 12.91
CA GLY A 92 10.90 -2.64 11.94
C GLY A 92 12.22 -3.31 11.54
N VAL A 93 12.19 -3.99 10.41
CA VAL A 93 13.30 -4.78 9.87
C VAL A 93 13.53 -4.44 8.39
N ARG A 94 14.71 -4.77 7.86
CA ARG A 94 15.02 -4.52 6.44
C ARG A 94 14.11 -5.33 5.54
N GLY A 95 13.33 -4.64 4.69
CA GLY A 95 12.49 -5.23 3.65
C GLY A 95 13.25 -5.42 2.34
N ILE A 96 14.02 -4.41 1.93
CA ILE A 96 14.87 -4.41 0.74
C ILE A 96 16.24 -3.81 1.06
N ASN A 97 17.28 -4.26 0.37
CA ASN A 97 18.61 -3.67 0.43
C ASN A 97 18.76 -2.66 -0.71
N LEU A 98 18.59 -1.39 -0.40
CA LEU A 98 18.64 -0.30 -1.35
C LEU A 98 20.06 -0.07 -1.88
N LEU A 99 20.15 0.39 -3.12
CA LEU A 99 21.36 0.98 -3.67
C LEU A 99 21.61 2.35 -3.04
N ASP A 100 22.81 2.86 -3.19
CA ASP A 100 23.14 4.22 -2.71
C ASP A 100 22.27 5.27 -3.43
N GLY A 101 21.63 6.14 -2.66
CA GLY A 101 20.70 7.15 -3.15
C GLY A 101 19.32 6.62 -3.61
N ASP A 102 19.06 5.30 -3.53
CA ASP A 102 17.76 4.72 -3.87
C ASP A 102 16.78 4.82 -2.70
N GLU A 103 15.49 4.82 -3.02
CA GLU A 103 14.39 4.96 -2.06
C GLU A 103 13.24 4.04 -2.45
N VAL A 104 12.48 3.56 -1.48
CA VAL A 104 11.22 2.86 -1.75
C VAL A 104 10.14 3.89 -2.11
N VAL A 105 9.48 3.69 -3.24
CA VAL A 105 8.42 4.57 -3.75
C VAL A 105 7.03 3.95 -3.71
N GLY A 106 6.93 2.66 -3.34
CA GLY A 106 5.64 2.00 -3.19
C GLY A 106 5.74 0.62 -2.56
N MET A 107 4.68 0.26 -1.84
CA MET A 107 4.46 -1.06 -1.26
C MET A 107 3.08 -1.56 -1.70
N GLN A 108 3.00 -2.75 -2.29
CA GLN A 108 1.73 -3.33 -2.70
C GLN A 108 1.54 -4.73 -2.13
N ILE A 109 0.28 -5.09 -1.91
CA ILE A 109 -0.13 -6.47 -1.60
C ILE A 109 -0.41 -7.15 -2.95
N CYS A 110 0.29 -8.25 -3.23
CA CYS A 110 0.25 -8.90 -4.55
C CYS A 110 -1.14 -9.43 -4.93
N THR A 111 -1.99 -9.74 -3.96
CA THR A 111 -3.37 -10.21 -4.20
C THR A 111 -4.37 -9.09 -4.49
N GLN A 112 -3.96 -7.82 -4.42
CA GLN A 112 -4.82 -6.66 -4.71
C GLN A 112 -4.88 -6.29 -6.19
N GLY A 113 -4.22 -7.03 -7.07
CA GLY A 113 -4.27 -6.84 -8.51
C GLY A 113 -3.40 -7.85 -9.26
N ASP A 114 -3.80 -8.16 -10.48
CA ASP A 114 -3.10 -9.10 -11.37
C ASP A 114 -1.82 -8.51 -11.96
N TYR A 115 -1.73 -7.17 -11.95
CA TYR A 115 -0.61 -6.42 -12.52
C TYR A 115 0.01 -5.46 -11.52
N LEU A 116 1.33 -5.33 -11.60
CA LEU A 116 2.06 -4.23 -11.00
C LEU A 116 2.16 -3.09 -12.01
N LEU A 117 1.46 -1.99 -11.74
CA LEU A 117 1.62 -0.73 -12.45
C LEU A 117 2.77 0.04 -11.83
N VAL A 118 3.66 0.57 -12.65
CA VAL A 118 4.73 1.49 -12.25
C VAL A 118 4.70 2.72 -13.16
N VAL A 119 4.92 3.88 -12.57
CA VAL A 119 4.92 5.18 -13.27
C VAL A 119 6.18 5.95 -12.90
N SER A 120 6.77 6.61 -13.89
CA SER A 120 7.96 7.43 -13.72
C SER A 120 7.65 8.93 -13.72
N GLU A 121 8.59 9.73 -13.26
CA GLU A 121 8.47 11.18 -13.14
C GLU A 121 8.22 11.87 -14.49
N ASN A 122 8.71 11.32 -15.61
CA ASN A 122 8.49 11.86 -16.95
C ASN A 122 7.24 11.27 -17.64
N GLY A 123 6.26 10.78 -16.87
CA GLY A 123 4.97 10.33 -17.40
C GLY A 123 5.01 9.01 -18.17
N MET A 124 6.10 8.25 -18.09
CA MET A 124 6.19 6.92 -18.68
C MET A 124 5.73 5.87 -17.66
N GLY A 125 5.11 4.78 -18.14
CA GLY A 125 4.68 3.71 -17.25
C GLY A 125 4.28 2.46 -18.00
N LYS A 126 3.98 1.40 -17.24
CA LYS A 126 3.55 0.10 -17.77
C LYS A 126 2.87 -0.73 -16.70
N ARG A 127 2.13 -1.73 -17.16
CA ARG A 127 1.67 -2.85 -16.32
C ARG A 127 2.54 -4.07 -16.58
N THR A 128 2.92 -4.78 -15.52
CA THR A 128 3.64 -6.06 -15.62
C THR A 128 2.86 -7.11 -14.84
N PRO A 129 2.60 -8.31 -15.38
CA PRO A 129 1.90 -9.37 -14.65
C PRO A 129 2.58 -9.65 -13.31
N MET A 130 1.80 -9.73 -12.23
CA MET A 130 2.33 -9.98 -10.89
C MET A 130 3.09 -11.32 -10.81
N ALA A 131 2.71 -12.29 -11.65
CA ALA A 131 3.37 -13.60 -11.73
C ALA A 131 4.83 -13.54 -12.22
N GLU A 132 5.25 -12.47 -12.93
CA GLU A 132 6.64 -12.31 -13.35
C GLU A 132 7.60 -11.99 -12.19
N PHE A 133 7.08 -11.62 -11.03
CA PHE A 133 7.89 -11.30 -9.85
C PHE A 133 7.96 -12.53 -8.94
N THR A 134 9.10 -13.20 -8.93
CA THR A 134 9.33 -14.37 -8.05
C THR A 134 9.43 -13.97 -6.60
N VAL A 135 8.87 -14.81 -5.72
CA VAL A 135 8.97 -14.62 -4.27
C VAL A 135 10.41 -14.86 -3.82
N GLN A 136 10.96 -13.97 -3.02
CA GLN A 136 12.31 -14.00 -2.49
C GLN A 136 12.29 -13.83 -0.97
N LEU A 137 13.40 -14.07 -0.31
CA LEU A 137 13.56 -13.67 1.08
C LEU A 137 13.70 -12.15 1.17
N ARG A 138 13.04 -11.51 2.16
CA ARG A 138 13.17 -10.08 2.40
C ARG A 138 14.61 -9.65 2.66
N GLY A 139 14.90 -8.37 2.47
CA GLY A 139 16.21 -7.79 2.77
C GLY A 139 17.28 -8.02 1.70
N GLY A 140 16.92 -8.70 0.59
CA GLY A 140 17.77 -8.82 -0.60
C GLY A 140 17.77 -7.56 -1.45
N LYS A 141 18.59 -7.56 -2.53
CA LYS A 141 18.65 -6.46 -3.52
C LYS A 141 17.43 -6.43 -4.44
N GLY A 142 16.64 -7.52 -4.47
CA GLY A 142 15.52 -7.68 -5.39
C GLY A 142 15.92 -7.90 -6.85
N VAL A 143 14.98 -7.62 -7.75
CA VAL A 143 15.13 -7.75 -9.20
C VAL A 143 14.70 -6.45 -9.90
N LYS A 144 15.18 -6.23 -11.10
CA LYS A 144 14.71 -5.09 -11.91
C LYS A 144 13.24 -5.27 -12.29
N CYS A 145 12.43 -4.25 -12.02
CA CYS A 145 11.04 -4.15 -12.46
C CYS A 145 10.84 -3.09 -13.56
N TYR A 146 11.80 -2.19 -13.72
CA TYR A 146 11.73 -1.11 -14.70
C TYR A 146 13.13 -0.75 -15.21
N LYS A 147 13.22 -0.37 -16.48
CA LYS A 147 14.45 0.15 -17.09
C LYS A 147 14.43 1.67 -17.04
N ILE A 148 15.17 2.24 -16.10
CA ILE A 148 15.38 3.68 -15.99
C ILE A 148 16.26 4.16 -17.16
N THR A 149 15.89 5.28 -17.77
CA THR A 149 16.62 5.99 -18.82
C THR A 149 16.45 7.49 -18.60
N GLU A 150 17.26 8.33 -19.24
CA GLU A 150 17.09 9.79 -19.19
C GLU A 150 15.67 10.22 -19.63
N LYS A 151 15.13 9.53 -20.66
CA LYS A 151 13.78 9.80 -21.17
C LYS A 151 12.68 9.50 -20.13
N THR A 152 12.84 8.46 -19.34
CA THR A 152 11.81 8.05 -18.38
C THR A 152 11.93 8.81 -17.06
N GLY A 153 13.13 9.16 -16.65
CA GLY A 153 13.41 9.57 -15.29
C GLY A 153 13.18 8.43 -14.29
N ASN A 154 13.16 8.74 -13.02
CA ASN A 154 13.00 7.81 -11.91
C ASN A 154 11.54 7.38 -11.72
N LEU A 155 11.31 6.24 -11.06
CA LEU A 155 9.97 5.85 -10.63
C LEU A 155 9.49 6.75 -9.48
N ILE A 156 8.19 7.11 -9.53
CA ILE A 156 7.54 7.93 -8.49
C ILE A 156 6.52 7.12 -7.69
N GLY A 157 6.09 5.97 -8.19
CA GLY A 157 5.11 5.15 -7.49
C GLY A 157 4.76 3.86 -8.21
N SER A 158 4.07 3.00 -7.48
CA SER A 158 3.55 1.73 -7.98
C SER A 158 2.16 1.46 -7.39
N LYS A 159 1.32 0.74 -8.13
CA LYS A 159 0.01 0.25 -7.67
C LYS A 159 -0.24 -1.17 -8.16
N ALA A 160 -0.88 -1.99 -7.32
CA ALA A 160 -1.45 -3.26 -7.75
C ALA A 160 -2.81 -2.98 -8.40
N VAL A 161 -2.99 -3.38 -9.66
CA VAL A 161 -4.16 -3.04 -10.46
C VAL A 161 -4.68 -4.22 -11.26
N ASN A 162 -5.99 -4.20 -11.56
CA ASN A 162 -6.67 -5.03 -12.53
C ASN A 162 -7.01 -4.21 -13.79
N GLU A 163 -7.54 -4.83 -14.81
CA GLU A 163 -7.89 -4.14 -16.07
C GLU A 163 -9.06 -3.17 -15.92
N ASP A 164 -10.00 -3.47 -15.03
CA ASP A 164 -11.19 -2.67 -14.70
C ASP A 164 -10.89 -1.45 -13.83
N ASN A 165 -9.70 -1.39 -13.24
CA ASN A 165 -9.34 -0.27 -12.39
C ASN A 165 -8.98 0.98 -13.20
N GLU A 166 -9.04 2.12 -12.53
CA GLU A 166 -8.60 3.40 -13.04
C GLU A 166 -7.56 4.03 -12.11
N ILE A 167 -6.66 4.78 -12.69
CA ILE A 167 -5.65 5.54 -11.96
C ILE A 167 -5.79 7.02 -12.22
N MET A 168 -5.45 7.81 -11.23
CA MET A 168 -5.19 9.24 -11.35
C MET A 168 -3.69 9.49 -11.28
N MET A 169 -3.19 10.32 -12.16
CA MET A 169 -1.82 10.84 -12.14
C MET A 169 -1.87 12.34 -11.91
N ILE A 170 -1.03 12.84 -11.02
CA ILE A 170 -0.99 14.22 -10.58
C ILE A 170 0.40 14.77 -10.86
N THR A 171 0.49 15.91 -11.54
CA THR A 171 1.76 16.58 -11.79
C THR A 171 2.17 17.53 -10.66
N THR A 172 3.41 18.00 -10.71
CA THR A 172 3.93 19.02 -9.79
C THR A 172 3.19 20.34 -9.87
N GLU A 173 2.52 20.64 -10.99
CA GLU A 173 1.67 21.84 -11.18
C GLU A 173 0.20 21.61 -10.84
N GLY A 174 -0.17 20.43 -10.35
CA GLY A 174 -1.54 20.11 -9.97
C GLY A 174 -2.44 19.68 -11.12
N ILE A 175 -1.91 19.40 -12.33
CA ILE A 175 -2.68 18.81 -13.43
C ILE A 175 -2.99 17.37 -13.06
N ILE A 176 -4.27 17.01 -13.13
CA ILE A 176 -4.75 15.67 -12.80
C ILE A 176 -5.35 15.03 -14.05
N ILE A 177 -4.87 13.83 -14.39
CA ILE A 177 -5.51 13.01 -15.43
C ILE A 177 -5.98 11.68 -14.80
N ARG A 178 -7.10 11.18 -15.32
CA ARG A 178 -7.68 9.88 -14.98
C ARG A 178 -7.59 8.98 -16.21
N THR A 179 -7.05 7.79 -16.03
CA THR A 179 -6.78 6.85 -17.12
C THR A 179 -7.22 5.43 -16.72
N PRO A 180 -7.99 4.72 -17.57
CA PRO A 180 -8.32 3.32 -17.33
C PRO A 180 -7.06 2.45 -17.45
N CYS A 181 -6.90 1.49 -16.55
CA CYS A 181 -5.76 0.57 -16.57
C CYS A 181 -5.74 -0.31 -17.82
N SER A 182 -6.91 -0.67 -18.38
CA SER A 182 -7.02 -1.44 -19.63
C SER A 182 -6.27 -0.80 -20.79
N GLY A 183 -6.20 0.54 -20.84
CA GLY A 183 -5.49 1.31 -21.87
C GLY A 183 -3.95 1.33 -21.68
N ILE A 184 -3.42 0.85 -20.56
CA ILE A 184 -1.98 0.84 -20.29
C ILE A 184 -1.37 -0.47 -20.78
N SER A 185 -0.30 -0.40 -21.57
CA SER A 185 0.36 -1.58 -22.14
C SER A 185 0.89 -2.54 -21.07
N VAL A 186 0.63 -3.84 -21.29
CA VAL A 186 1.22 -4.92 -20.49
C VAL A 186 2.59 -5.25 -21.09
N MET A 187 3.63 -5.19 -20.27
CA MET A 187 5.02 -5.36 -20.71
C MET A 187 5.83 -6.13 -19.67
N GLY A 188 6.86 -6.81 -20.12
CA GLY A 188 7.79 -7.53 -19.25
C GLY A 188 8.58 -6.62 -18.31
N ARG A 189 9.18 -7.20 -17.27
CA ARG A 189 9.84 -6.48 -16.16
C ARG A 189 10.90 -5.46 -16.61
N ILE A 190 11.77 -5.83 -17.57
CA ILE A 190 12.95 -5.03 -17.94
C ILE A 190 12.64 -4.15 -19.17
N THR A 191 11.59 -3.34 -19.10
CA THR A 191 11.22 -2.37 -20.14
C THR A 191 11.01 -0.98 -19.54
N SER A 192 11.06 0.04 -20.38
CA SER A 192 10.89 1.45 -19.97
C SER A 192 9.44 1.94 -20.00
N GLY A 193 8.49 1.06 -20.37
CA GLY A 193 7.09 1.43 -20.49
C GLY A 193 6.75 2.28 -21.71
N VAL A 194 5.54 2.83 -21.70
CA VAL A 194 4.99 3.73 -22.73
C VAL A 194 4.62 5.06 -22.09
N LYS A 195 4.39 6.09 -22.92
CA LYS A 195 3.92 7.40 -22.44
C LYS A 195 2.47 7.25 -21.97
N LEU A 196 2.21 7.57 -20.71
CA LEU A 196 0.88 7.59 -20.09
C LEU A 196 0.36 9.01 -19.95
N MET A 197 1.26 9.96 -19.72
CA MET A 197 0.97 11.38 -19.59
C MET A 197 2.04 12.17 -20.32
N ASP A 198 1.64 13.20 -21.05
CA ASP A 198 2.57 14.15 -21.64
C ASP A 198 2.94 15.20 -20.61
N VAL A 199 4.20 15.29 -20.31
CA VAL A 199 4.76 16.31 -19.41
C VAL A 199 5.92 17.02 -20.13
N ASP A 200 5.85 18.33 -20.14
CA ASP A 200 6.82 19.18 -20.84
C ASP A 200 7.71 19.96 -19.88
N GLY A 201 8.95 20.14 -20.27
CA GLY A 201 9.88 20.98 -19.54
C GLY A 201 10.23 20.45 -18.14
N GLU A 202 10.01 21.30 -17.12
CA GLU A 202 10.28 20.98 -15.71
C GLU A 202 9.10 20.28 -15.00
N ILE A 203 7.95 20.15 -15.68
CA ILE A 203 6.77 19.49 -15.12
C ILE A 203 7.04 17.99 -14.98
N LYS A 204 6.77 17.45 -13.80
CA LYS A 204 6.95 16.03 -13.48
C LYS A 204 5.63 15.44 -12.95
N VAL A 205 5.47 14.14 -13.13
CA VAL A 205 4.43 13.42 -12.37
C VAL A 205 4.89 13.33 -10.91
N ALA A 206 4.06 13.86 -10.01
CA ALA A 206 4.35 13.94 -8.58
C ALA A 206 3.78 12.75 -7.80
N SER A 207 2.60 12.26 -8.20
CA SER A 207 1.90 11.20 -7.47
C SER A 207 0.96 10.39 -8.35
N ILE A 208 0.65 9.17 -7.92
CA ILE A 208 -0.37 8.31 -8.54
C ILE A 208 -1.32 7.77 -7.47
N ALA A 209 -2.60 7.69 -7.81
CA ALA A 209 -3.62 7.12 -6.96
C ALA A 209 -4.51 6.15 -7.76
N LYS A 210 -4.89 5.02 -7.13
CA LYS A 210 -5.93 4.13 -7.66
C LYS A 210 -7.29 4.72 -7.31
N VAL A 211 -8.18 4.85 -8.29
CA VAL A 211 -9.56 5.28 -8.07
C VAL A 211 -10.29 4.16 -7.33
N ARG A 212 -11.03 4.49 -6.28
CA ARG A 212 -11.85 3.52 -5.55
C ARG A 212 -13.11 3.23 -6.37
N ASP A 213 -13.49 1.97 -6.47
CA ASP A 213 -14.76 1.57 -7.06
C ASP A 213 -15.91 2.08 -6.18
N LYS A 214 -16.94 2.64 -6.80
CA LYS A 214 -18.08 3.26 -6.08
C LYS A 214 -18.93 2.26 -5.28
N GLU A 215 -18.81 0.96 -5.53
CA GLU A 215 -19.61 -0.08 -4.88
C GLU A 215 -19.15 -0.43 -3.45
N ALA A 216 -18.00 0.04 -3.00
CA ALA A 216 -17.50 -0.23 -1.65
C ALA A 216 -17.91 0.82 -0.58
N SER A 217 -18.73 1.82 -0.92
CA SER A 217 -19.09 2.94 -0.04
C SER A 217 -20.54 2.92 0.46
N GLU A 218 -21.34 1.90 0.18
CA GLU A 218 -22.77 1.85 0.55
C GLU A 218 -23.14 0.84 1.65
N GLU A 219 -22.28 0.58 2.62
CA GLU A 219 -22.70 -0.14 3.83
C GLU A 219 -22.10 0.45 5.11
N THR A 220 -22.65 1.57 5.56
CA THR A 220 -22.86 1.85 6.99
C THR A 220 -23.96 2.93 7.15
N PRO A 221 -25.22 2.56 7.41
CA PRO A 221 -26.17 3.51 7.93
C PRO A 221 -25.78 3.83 9.38
N VAL A 222 -25.31 5.05 9.59
CA VAL A 222 -25.19 5.62 10.92
C VAL A 222 -26.62 5.78 11.45
N SER A 223 -27.01 4.94 12.40
CA SER A 223 -28.24 5.11 13.15
C SER A 223 -28.10 6.33 14.06
N GLU A 224 -28.65 7.46 13.63
CA GLU A 224 -28.93 8.58 14.52
C GLU A 224 -29.96 8.15 15.56
N LYS A 225 -29.52 7.97 16.80
CA LYS A 225 -30.42 7.93 17.94
C LYS A 225 -30.81 9.35 18.26
N GLU A 226 -32.01 9.72 17.90
CA GLU A 226 -32.70 10.93 18.34
C GLU A 226 -32.78 10.92 19.87
N ASN A 227 -32.18 11.93 20.49
CA ASN A 227 -32.44 12.31 21.86
C ASN A 227 -33.69 13.19 21.87
N GLU A 228 -34.84 12.61 22.07
CA GLU A 228 -36.02 13.35 22.51
C GLU A 228 -35.88 13.67 24.00
N THR A 229 -35.66 14.94 24.26
CA THR A 229 -35.81 15.57 25.57
C THR A 229 -37.27 15.71 25.91
N ALA A 230 -37.74 15.01 26.88
CA ALA A 230 -39.02 15.26 27.55
C ALA A 230 -38.90 16.46 28.49
N SER A 231 -39.41 17.60 28.08
CA SER A 231 -39.82 18.70 28.93
C SER A 231 -41.35 18.65 29.05
N GLU A 232 -41.86 18.54 30.26
CA GLU A 232 -43.18 18.93 30.81
C GLU A 232 -43.44 18.11 32.09
N LYS A 233 -43.75 18.62 33.23
CA LYS A 233 -44.65 19.70 33.65
C LYS A 233 -44.36 20.00 35.13
N THR A 234 -44.24 21.27 35.42
CA THR A 234 -44.53 21.82 36.75
C THR A 234 -45.94 22.37 36.70
N GLN A 235 -46.77 21.93 37.62
CA GLN A 235 -47.90 22.72 38.24
C GLN A 235 -48.70 21.78 39.15
N GLU A 236 -48.63 21.93 40.40
CA GLU A 236 -49.50 22.42 41.49
C GLU A 236 -48.82 22.16 42.81
#